data_c72c28d2ecf82fd6cbfd4c09e6ee0142
#
_entry.id   c72c28d2ecf82fd6cbfd4c09e6ee0142
#
_cell.length_a   1.000
_cell.length_b   1.000
_cell.length_c   1.000
_cell.angle_alpha   90.00
_cell.angle_beta   90.00
_cell.angle_gamma   90.00
#
_symmetry.space_group_name_H-M   'P 1'
#
loop_
_entity.id
_entity.type
_entity.pdbx_description
1 polymer ?
#
loop_
_entity_poly.entity_id
_entity_poly.type
_entity_poly.pdbx_seq_one_letter_code
_entity_poly.pdbx_strand_id
1 'polypeptide(L)'
;MKILFYADTVFGFGGVQRVLAVIAKALSEDNDVTILSTDTDENLSMYGYNQSDIRFDYISYNGKKNLEYFTCKAISCLYKKVLPKNKFTARLYSYSFFRPSYKRQLISKINSGHYDTVVGVHAFLSLHLAAVRNRLNSKNVTAWMHNSYNALFDKESPYLPGLKSFFANEMRGLEGIVVLSKSDERLFRDNLGLESVTIYNPLTLTPRGRASVEYKKFLAIGRFSPKHKGFDLLIKAFAKFSQTNNDWMLEIVGEGDEENIYRQLIAEHHLEQRVKICPFTNDIQRHYAGASVYVLSSRWEGQPLVLVESMAHGLPIVSSDLPVAKELLEGRHCGTFFKCGDIDDMSLALQRMSSTTEWADMSEKALKTSSLFKVENIMQQWVKVLQRCSVAALQ
;
A
#
# COMPACT_ATOMS: atom_id res chain seq x y z
N MET A 1 6.48 19.15 -17.24
CA MET A 1 7.69 18.56 -16.62
C MET A 1 7.92 17.16 -17.18
N LYS A 2 9.16 16.68 -17.14
CA LYS A 2 9.49 15.27 -17.40
C LYS A 2 9.56 14.51 -16.08
N ILE A 3 8.69 13.53 -15.89
CA ILE A 3 8.54 12.78 -14.65
C ILE A 3 8.85 11.30 -14.91
N LEU A 4 9.70 10.72 -14.07
CA LEU A 4 9.98 9.29 -14.09
C LEU A 4 9.43 8.63 -12.82
N PHE A 5 8.61 7.60 -12.98
CA PHE A 5 8.31 6.65 -11.91
C PHE A 5 9.21 5.42 -12.08
N TYR A 6 10.01 5.14 -11.06
CA TYR A 6 10.79 3.91 -10.99
C TYR A 6 10.04 2.89 -10.15
N ALA A 7 9.47 1.91 -10.83
CA ALA A 7 8.58 0.90 -10.26
C ALA A 7 9.13 -0.51 -10.48
N ASP A 8 8.67 -1.47 -9.70
CA ASP A 8 8.99 -2.89 -9.86
C ASP A 8 8.05 -3.48 -10.92
N THR A 9 6.97 -4.14 -10.50
CA THR A 9 5.95 -4.65 -11.40
C THR A 9 4.86 -3.60 -11.62
N VAL A 10 4.43 -3.40 -12.85
CA VAL A 10 3.39 -2.42 -13.20
C VAL A 10 2.18 -3.03 -13.91
N PHE A 11 2.35 -4.22 -14.50
CA PHE A 11 1.30 -4.93 -15.24
C PHE A 11 0.68 -6.09 -14.43
N GLY A 12 1.06 -6.25 -13.16
CA GLY A 12 0.48 -7.24 -12.26
C GLY A 12 -0.72 -6.69 -11.48
N PHE A 13 -1.51 -7.60 -10.88
CA PHE A 13 -2.61 -7.21 -9.99
C PHE A 13 -2.07 -6.78 -8.63
N GLY A 14 -2.43 -5.56 -8.20
CA GLY A 14 -2.06 -5.06 -6.88
C GLY A 14 -2.52 -3.64 -6.62
N GLY A 15 -2.61 -3.28 -5.33
CA GLY A 15 -3.02 -1.94 -4.91
C GLY A 15 -2.05 -0.87 -5.38
N VAL A 16 -0.73 -1.15 -5.28
CA VAL A 16 0.31 -0.20 -5.69
C VAL A 16 0.30 0.06 -7.18
N GLN A 17 0.21 -1.00 -7.99
CA GLN A 17 0.13 -0.90 -9.44
C GLN A 17 -1.08 -0.07 -9.87
N ARG A 18 -2.23 -0.30 -9.24
CA ARG A 18 -3.47 0.43 -9.51
C ARG A 18 -3.36 1.92 -9.13
N VAL A 19 -2.77 2.21 -7.98
CA VAL A 19 -2.54 3.59 -7.54
C VAL A 19 -1.53 4.29 -8.44
N LEU A 20 -0.42 3.63 -8.79
CA LEU A 20 0.57 4.17 -9.73
C LEU A 20 -0.08 4.52 -11.07
N ALA A 21 -0.91 3.62 -11.60
CA ALA A 21 -1.60 3.86 -12.87
C ALA A 21 -2.52 5.09 -12.81
N VAL A 22 -3.28 5.26 -11.73
CA VAL A 22 -4.17 6.42 -11.55
C VAL A 22 -3.36 7.72 -11.47
N ILE A 23 -2.32 7.76 -10.66
CA ILE A 23 -1.47 8.95 -10.49
C ILE A 23 -0.70 9.26 -11.77
N ALA A 24 -0.08 8.27 -12.41
CA ALA A 24 0.68 8.45 -13.63
C ALA A 24 -0.21 8.96 -14.78
N LYS A 25 -1.42 8.43 -14.93
CA LYS A 25 -2.38 8.89 -15.95
C LYS A 25 -2.82 10.33 -15.70
N ALA A 26 -3.20 10.66 -14.46
CA ALA A 26 -3.58 12.04 -14.14
C ALA A 26 -2.43 13.04 -14.36
N LEU A 27 -1.18 12.63 -14.12
CA LEU A 27 -0.02 13.48 -14.42
C LEU A 27 0.28 13.57 -15.90
N SER A 28 -0.01 12.55 -16.71
CA SER A 28 0.30 12.54 -18.14
C SER A 28 -0.59 13.47 -18.96
N GLU A 29 -1.66 14.02 -18.40
CA GLU A 29 -2.50 15.02 -19.03
C GLU A 29 -1.72 16.34 -19.30
N ASP A 30 -0.82 16.72 -18.37
CA ASP A 30 -0.07 17.98 -18.46
C ASP A 30 1.46 17.79 -18.45
N ASN A 31 1.96 16.57 -18.37
CA ASN A 31 3.38 16.28 -18.20
C ASN A 31 3.82 15.11 -19.08
N ASP A 32 5.10 15.05 -19.33
CA ASP A 32 5.77 13.95 -20.00
C ASP A 32 6.13 12.87 -18.96
N VAL A 33 5.32 11.81 -18.88
CA VAL A 33 5.44 10.76 -17.87
C VAL A 33 6.05 9.50 -18.46
N THR A 34 7.06 8.98 -17.78
CA THR A 34 7.69 7.69 -18.09
C THR A 34 7.63 6.78 -16.88
N ILE A 35 7.36 5.52 -17.08
CA ILE A 35 7.49 4.47 -16.04
C ILE A 35 8.67 3.58 -16.43
N LEU A 36 9.70 3.57 -15.57
CA LEU A 36 10.83 2.64 -15.65
C LEU A 36 10.51 1.44 -14.78
N SER A 37 10.25 0.29 -15.42
CA SER A 37 9.86 -0.94 -14.75
C SER A 37 10.91 -2.02 -14.83
N THR A 38 10.83 -3.01 -13.93
CA THR A 38 11.56 -4.27 -14.04
C THR A 38 10.78 -5.34 -14.79
N ASP A 39 9.49 -5.11 -15.08
CA ASP A 39 8.66 -5.99 -15.92
C ASP A 39 9.16 -5.98 -17.37
N THR A 40 9.20 -7.17 -17.98
CA THR A 40 9.56 -7.36 -19.38
C THR A 40 8.35 -7.56 -20.29
N ASP A 41 7.23 -7.95 -19.73
CA ASP A 41 6.00 -8.24 -20.46
C ASP A 41 5.05 -7.05 -20.37
N GLU A 42 4.87 -6.35 -21.50
CA GLU A 42 3.95 -5.24 -21.59
C GLU A 42 2.50 -5.69 -21.73
N ASN A 43 1.68 -5.31 -20.75
CA ASN A 43 0.23 -5.43 -20.86
C ASN A 43 -0.42 -4.04 -20.74
N LEU A 44 -0.38 -3.27 -21.81
CA LEU A 44 -0.89 -1.90 -21.83
C LEU A 44 -2.42 -1.81 -21.64
N SER A 45 -3.16 -2.89 -21.80
CA SER A 45 -4.59 -2.92 -21.48
C SER A 45 -4.84 -2.93 -19.97
N MET A 46 -3.85 -3.38 -19.18
CA MET A 46 -3.91 -3.35 -17.72
C MET A 46 -4.05 -1.91 -17.24
N TYR A 47 -5.00 -1.67 -16.36
CA TYR A 47 -5.31 -0.34 -15.81
C TYR A 47 -5.56 0.76 -16.86
N GLY A 48 -5.77 0.41 -18.15
CA GLY A 48 -6.04 1.34 -19.23
C GLY A 48 -4.84 2.21 -19.62
N TYR A 49 -3.62 1.70 -19.52
CA TYR A 49 -2.41 2.41 -19.96
C TYR A 49 -2.40 2.70 -21.47
N ASN A 50 -3.04 1.84 -22.29
CA ASN A 50 -3.22 2.05 -23.73
C ASN A 50 -4.06 3.28 -24.10
N GLN A 51 -4.68 3.94 -23.13
CA GLN A 51 -5.49 5.16 -23.29
C GLN A 51 -4.77 6.39 -22.72
N SER A 52 -3.46 6.35 -22.57
CA SER A 52 -2.64 7.43 -21.99
C SER A 52 -1.33 7.59 -22.75
N ASP A 53 -0.73 8.79 -22.67
CA ASP A 53 0.55 9.11 -23.28
C ASP A 53 1.76 8.73 -22.41
N ILE A 54 1.59 7.76 -21.52
CA ILE A 54 2.65 7.26 -20.64
C ILE A 54 3.63 6.43 -21.46
N ARG A 55 4.92 6.76 -21.34
CA ARG A 55 6.01 5.96 -21.91
C ARG A 55 6.48 4.91 -20.91
N PHE A 56 6.85 3.74 -21.42
CA PHE A 56 7.45 2.67 -20.64
C PHE A 56 8.90 2.46 -21.06
N ASP A 57 9.76 2.26 -20.08
CA ASP A 57 11.14 1.85 -20.27
C ASP A 57 11.48 0.74 -19.27
N TYR A 58 12.49 -0.07 -19.58
CA TYR A 58 12.78 -1.28 -18.83
C TYR A 58 14.19 -1.27 -18.29
N ILE A 59 14.32 -1.81 -17.08
CA ILE A 59 15.61 -2.09 -16.47
C ILE A 59 15.64 -3.52 -15.98
N SER A 60 16.52 -4.33 -16.55
CA SER A 60 16.64 -5.73 -16.15
C SER A 60 17.55 -5.88 -14.93
N TYR A 61 17.00 -6.50 -13.88
CA TYR A 61 17.80 -6.97 -12.73
C TYR A 61 18.52 -8.30 -13.02
N ASN A 62 18.72 -8.65 -14.30
CA ASN A 62 19.31 -9.92 -14.71
C ASN A 62 20.74 -10.07 -14.22
N GLY A 63 20.83 -10.65 -13.06
CA GLY A 63 22.08 -10.95 -12.46
C GLY A 63 22.58 -12.35 -12.73
N LYS A 64 23.42 -12.53 -13.75
CA LYS A 64 24.30 -13.70 -13.79
C LYS A 64 25.01 -13.81 -12.43
N LYS A 65 25.13 -15.01 -11.88
CA LYS A 65 25.88 -15.29 -10.65
C LYS A 65 27.39 -15.17 -10.98
N ASN A 66 27.87 -13.93 -11.09
CA ASN A 66 29.27 -13.59 -11.35
C ASN A 66 29.99 -13.20 -10.05
N LEU A 67 31.25 -12.85 -10.13
CA LEU A 67 32.07 -12.44 -8.99
C LEU A 67 31.46 -11.26 -8.24
N GLU A 68 30.91 -10.28 -8.96
CA GLU A 68 30.20 -9.12 -8.38
C GLU A 68 29.01 -9.56 -7.50
N TYR A 69 28.25 -10.56 -7.94
CA TYR A 69 27.15 -11.12 -7.14
C TYR A 69 27.65 -11.74 -5.83
N PHE A 70 28.71 -12.56 -5.89
CA PHE A 70 29.21 -13.23 -4.70
C PHE A 70 29.85 -12.25 -3.71
N THR A 71 30.58 -11.24 -4.20
CA THR A 71 31.14 -10.18 -3.35
C THR A 71 30.06 -9.35 -2.67
N CYS A 72 29.04 -8.90 -3.41
CA CYS A 72 27.92 -8.16 -2.82
C CYS A 72 27.16 -9.01 -1.79
N LYS A 73 26.92 -10.29 -2.08
CA LYS A 73 26.27 -11.22 -1.15
C LYS A 73 27.09 -11.43 0.13
N ALA A 74 28.39 -11.58 0.02
CA ALA A 74 29.30 -11.74 1.17
C ALA A 74 29.28 -10.49 2.06
N ILE A 75 29.42 -9.28 1.49
CA ILE A 75 29.38 -8.02 2.22
C ILE A 75 28.01 -7.86 2.90
N SER A 76 26.91 -8.15 2.20
CA SER A 76 25.56 -8.06 2.76
C SER A 76 25.37 -9.04 3.93
N CYS A 77 25.89 -10.24 3.82
CA CYS A 77 25.84 -11.24 4.90
C CYS A 77 26.65 -10.79 6.13
N LEU A 78 27.87 -10.30 5.92
CA LEU A 78 28.72 -9.74 6.99
C LEU A 78 28.05 -8.58 7.69
N TYR A 79 27.49 -7.61 6.94
CA TYR A 79 26.79 -6.49 7.53
C TYR A 79 25.58 -6.93 8.36
N LYS A 80 24.76 -7.83 7.82
CA LYS A 80 23.54 -8.27 8.53
C LYS A 80 23.81 -9.06 9.80
N LYS A 81 24.86 -9.89 9.82
CA LYS A 81 25.10 -10.89 10.87
C LYS A 81 26.22 -10.55 11.85
N VAL A 82 27.25 -9.82 11.40
CA VAL A 82 28.52 -9.70 12.14
C VAL A 82 28.92 -8.25 12.41
N LEU A 83 28.81 -7.36 11.40
CA LEU A 83 29.34 -6.01 11.53
C LEU A 83 28.46 -5.13 12.43
N PRO A 84 29.07 -4.22 13.24
CA PRO A 84 28.31 -3.23 13.99
C PRO A 84 27.55 -2.30 13.06
N LYS A 85 26.33 -1.87 13.49
CA LYS A 85 25.43 -1.03 12.68
C LYS A 85 25.76 0.47 12.84
N ASN A 86 26.89 0.90 12.29
CA ASN A 86 27.33 2.30 12.32
C ASN A 86 27.40 2.91 10.92
N LYS A 87 27.70 4.21 10.82
CA LYS A 87 27.74 4.95 9.55
C LYS A 87 28.73 4.37 8.54
N PHE A 88 29.88 3.89 9.00
CA PHE A 88 30.91 3.34 8.10
C PHE A 88 30.48 1.99 7.51
N THR A 89 30.02 1.07 8.34
CA THR A 89 29.55 -0.24 7.89
C THR A 89 28.25 -0.14 7.07
N ALA A 90 27.38 0.84 7.37
CA ALA A 90 26.21 1.15 6.55
C ALA A 90 26.60 1.61 5.14
N ARG A 91 27.66 2.44 5.00
CA ARG A 91 28.18 2.86 3.70
C ARG A 91 28.73 1.69 2.90
N LEU A 92 29.44 0.76 3.55
CA LEU A 92 29.89 -0.48 2.92
C LEU A 92 28.71 -1.33 2.46
N TYR A 93 27.67 -1.43 3.30
CA TYR A 93 26.45 -2.15 2.94
C TYR A 93 25.70 -1.48 1.79
N SER A 94 25.60 -0.15 1.74
CA SER A 94 25.02 0.60 0.62
C SER A 94 25.70 0.27 -0.71
N TYR A 95 27.05 0.10 -0.70
CA TYR A 95 27.77 -0.33 -1.90
C TYR A 95 27.31 -1.70 -2.39
N SER A 96 27.02 -2.64 -1.49
CA SER A 96 26.65 -4.03 -1.79
C SER A 96 25.14 -4.28 -1.84
N PHE A 97 24.31 -3.33 -1.41
CA PHE A 97 22.86 -3.49 -1.28
C PHE A 97 22.22 -3.86 -2.62
N PHE A 98 22.70 -3.24 -3.70
CA PHE A 98 22.45 -3.71 -5.05
C PHE A 98 23.69 -3.49 -5.92
N ARG A 99 23.80 -4.26 -6.99
CA ARG A 99 25.04 -4.43 -7.73
C ARG A 99 25.54 -3.14 -8.39
N PRO A 100 26.84 -2.88 -8.40
CA PRO A 100 27.43 -1.75 -9.12
C PRO A 100 27.09 -1.69 -10.61
N SER A 101 26.98 -2.85 -11.27
CA SER A 101 26.54 -2.94 -12.68
C SER A 101 25.11 -2.41 -12.86
N TYR A 102 24.21 -2.78 -11.98
CA TYR A 102 22.82 -2.30 -11.98
C TYR A 102 22.76 -0.81 -11.66
N LYS A 103 23.55 -0.34 -10.67
CA LYS A 103 23.65 1.12 -10.36
C LYS A 103 24.05 1.92 -11.58
N ARG A 104 25.07 1.45 -12.35
CA ARG A 104 25.50 2.13 -13.59
C ARG A 104 24.39 2.18 -14.63
N GLN A 105 23.67 1.08 -14.82
CA GLN A 105 22.55 1.01 -15.76
C GLN A 105 21.41 1.95 -15.34
N LEU A 106 21.03 1.95 -14.06
CA LEU A 106 19.99 2.83 -13.52
C LEU A 106 20.35 4.31 -13.72
N ILE A 107 21.59 4.70 -13.37
CA ILE A 107 22.08 6.07 -13.56
C ILE A 107 22.05 6.47 -15.03
N SER A 108 22.54 5.60 -15.92
CA SER A 108 22.56 5.86 -17.36
C SER A 108 21.15 6.09 -17.90
N LYS A 109 20.19 5.22 -17.57
CA LYS A 109 18.80 5.36 -18.02
C LYS A 109 18.12 6.63 -17.50
N ILE A 110 18.28 6.94 -16.22
CA ILE A 110 17.68 8.14 -15.64
C ILE A 110 18.30 9.41 -16.25
N ASN A 111 19.62 9.47 -16.34
CA ASN A 111 20.30 10.68 -16.83
C ASN A 111 20.09 10.91 -18.34
N SER A 112 20.04 9.84 -19.15
CA SER A 112 19.76 9.97 -20.58
C SER A 112 18.34 10.43 -20.89
N GLY A 113 17.39 10.19 -19.97
CA GLY A 113 16.01 10.65 -20.11
C GLY A 113 15.80 12.14 -19.78
N HIS A 114 16.77 12.79 -19.12
CA HIS A 114 16.68 14.20 -18.70
C HIS A 114 15.41 14.51 -17.91
N TYR A 115 15.09 13.70 -16.90
CA TYR A 115 13.90 13.87 -16.07
C TYR A 115 14.09 14.99 -15.04
N ASP A 116 13.09 15.87 -14.92
CA ASP A 116 13.05 16.90 -13.89
C ASP A 116 12.88 16.27 -12.51
N THR A 117 11.98 15.28 -12.42
CA THR A 117 11.64 14.59 -11.19
C THR A 117 11.65 13.07 -11.38
N VAL A 118 12.18 12.36 -10.38
CA VAL A 118 12.21 10.89 -10.32
C VAL A 118 11.55 10.44 -9.03
N VAL A 119 10.55 9.54 -9.12
CA VAL A 119 9.83 8.99 -7.97
C VAL A 119 10.11 7.50 -7.85
N GLY A 120 10.69 7.08 -6.73
CA GLY A 120 10.87 5.67 -6.39
C GLY A 120 9.61 5.10 -5.76
N VAL A 121 8.99 4.14 -6.42
CA VAL A 121 7.77 3.47 -5.95
C VAL A 121 8.15 2.31 -5.05
N HIS A 122 7.75 2.33 -3.79
CA HIS A 122 8.19 1.47 -2.69
C HIS A 122 9.53 1.83 -2.03
N ALA A 123 9.64 1.45 -0.77
CA ALA A 123 10.83 1.67 0.05
C ALA A 123 12.12 1.08 -0.57
N PHE A 124 12.02 -0.11 -1.18
CA PHE A 124 13.18 -0.79 -1.76
C PHE A 124 13.72 -0.06 -3.00
N LEU A 125 12.85 0.35 -3.92
CA LEU A 125 13.24 1.10 -5.12
C LEU A 125 13.71 2.53 -4.77
N SER A 126 13.09 3.12 -3.76
CA SER A 126 13.54 4.40 -3.22
C SER A 126 14.96 4.32 -2.63
N LEU A 127 15.32 3.21 -1.98
CA LEU A 127 16.70 2.94 -1.53
C LEU A 127 17.68 2.82 -2.71
N HIS A 128 17.26 2.27 -3.84
CA HIS A 128 18.09 2.25 -5.06
C HIS A 128 18.39 3.67 -5.54
N LEU A 129 17.36 4.53 -5.60
CA LEU A 129 17.54 5.93 -6.00
C LEU A 129 18.41 6.70 -5.00
N ALA A 130 18.17 6.52 -3.71
CA ALA A 130 18.96 7.14 -2.65
C ALA A 130 20.46 6.78 -2.77
N ALA A 131 20.78 5.51 -2.99
CA ALA A 131 22.16 5.03 -3.13
C ALA A 131 22.89 5.58 -4.38
N VAL A 132 22.19 6.14 -5.36
CA VAL A 132 22.78 6.73 -6.55
C VAL A 132 22.49 8.22 -6.69
N ARG A 133 21.78 8.83 -5.72
CA ARG A 133 21.29 10.23 -5.79
C ARG A 133 22.35 11.22 -6.26
N ASN A 134 23.55 11.16 -5.70
CA ASN A 134 24.67 12.08 -6.03
C ASN A 134 25.16 12.00 -7.48
N ARG A 135 24.67 11.02 -8.25
CA ARG A 135 25.04 10.79 -9.64
C ARG A 135 23.88 11.01 -10.60
N LEU A 136 22.71 11.38 -10.08
CA LEU A 136 21.52 11.69 -10.87
C LEU A 136 21.47 13.19 -11.16
N ASN A 137 21.18 13.55 -12.41
CA ASN A 137 21.06 14.92 -12.87
C ASN A 137 19.67 15.54 -12.58
N SER A 138 18.70 14.72 -12.18
CA SER A 138 17.34 15.17 -11.86
C SER A 138 17.35 16.11 -10.66
N LYS A 139 16.54 17.17 -10.73
CA LYS A 139 16.46 18.19 -9.67
C LYS A 139 15.76 17.69 -8.41
N ASN A 140 14.78 16.79 -8.58
CA ASN A 140 13.98 16.23 -7.50
C ASN A 140 13.98 14.71 -7.59
N VAL A 141 14.37 14.03 -6.52
CA VAL A 141 14.26 12.57 -6.38
C VAL A 141 13.48 12.28 -5.11
N THR A 142 12.30 11.76 -5.28
CA THR A 142 11.32 11.53 -4.19
C THR A 142 11.08 10.04 -3.96
N ALA A 143 11.03 9.65 -2.71
CA ALA A 143 10.60 8.32 -2.28
C ALA A 143 9.09 8.29 -2.06
N TRP A 144 8.41 7.26 -2.56
CA TRP A 144 7.00 7.01 -2.30
C TRP A 144 6.80 5.70 -1.56
N MET A 145 6.51 5.79 -0.26
CA MET A 145 6.33 4.63 0.62
C MET A 145 4.92 4.07 0.47
N HIS A 146 4.81 2.75 0.29
CA HIS A 146 3.54 2.05 0.22
C HIS A 146 3.28 1.13 1.43
N ASN A 147 4.30 0.92 2.25
CA ASN A 147 4.20 0.16 3.49
C ASN A 147 4.27 1.12 4.69
N SER A 148 3.54 0.79 5.76
CA SER A 148 3.67 1.53 7.02
C SER A 148 5.06 1.36 7.64
N TYR A 149 5.43 2.28 8.52
CA TYR A 149 6.68 2.23 9.28
C TYR A 149 6.87 0.87 9.99
N ASN A 150 5.82 0.40 10.67
CA ASN A 150 5.88 -0.87 11.40
C ASN A 150 6.06 -2.05 10.43
N ALA A 151 5.32 -2.08 9.32
CA ALA A 151 5.50 -3.10 8.31
C ALA A 151 6.93 -3.13 7.74
N LEU A 152 7.63 -2.00 7.66
CA LEU A 152 9.01 -1.94 7.18
C LEU A 152 10.03 -2.43 8.20
N PHE A 153 9.87 -2.10 9.50
CA PHE A 153 10.95 -2.17 10.48
C PHE A 153 10.69 -3.07 11.69
N ASP A 154 9.51 -3.64 11.86
CA ASP A 154 9.24 -4.60 12.93
C ASP A 154 10.18 -5.81 12.83
N LYS A 155 10.45 -6.46 13.97
CA LYS A 155 11.40 -7.59 14.04
C LYS A 155 11.05 -8.73 13.10
N GLU A 156 9.75 -8.97 12.90
CA GLU A 156 9.22 -10.02 12.02
C GLU A 156 8.92 -9.53 10.60
N SER A 157 9.28 -8.28 10.28
CA SER A 157 9.03 -7.70 8.96
C SER A 157 9.77 -8.48 7.86
N PRO A 158 9.11 -8.80 6.75
CA PRO A 158 9.77 -9.40 5.60
C PRO A 158 10.58 -8.37 4.78
N TYR A 159 10.45 -7.07 5.07
CA TYR A 159 11.02 -6.00 4.23
C TYR A 159 12.43 -5.58 4.66
N LEU A 160 12.56 -4.82 5.75
CA LEU A 160 13.81 -4.19 6.18
C LEU A 160 14.18 -4.47 7.64
N PRO A 161 14.07 -5.70 8.14
CA PRO A 161 14.35 -6.00 9.55
C PRO A 161 15.81 -5.68 9.87
N GLY A 162 16.02 -4.92 10.95
CA GLY A 162 17.35 -4.52 11.40
C GLY A 162 18.11 -3.54 10.52
N LEU A 163 17.47 -2.96 9.49
CA LEU A 163 18.08 -2.01 8.55
C LEU A 163 17.63 -0.55 8.76
N LYS A 164 16.99 -0.25 9.89
CA LYS A 164 16.45 1.09 10.21
C LYS A 164 17.49 2.20 10.06
N SER A 165 18.68 2.06 10.67
CA SER A 165 19.73 3.08 10.58
C SER A 165 20.30 3.23 9.16
N PHE A 166 20.45 2.12 8.44
CA PHE A 166 20.85 2.14 7.03
C PHE A 166 19.83 2.91 6.19
N PHE A 167 18.55 2.56 6.30
CA PHE A 167 17.46 3.22 5.60
C PHE A 167 17.46 4.74 5.88
N ALA A 168 17.52 5.14 7.16
CA ALA A 168 17.52 6.55 7.54
C ALA A 168 18.70 7.32 6.95
N ASN A 169 19.90 6.72 6.92
CA ASN A 169 21.08 7.37 6.34
C ASN A 169 20.95 7.59 4.83
N GLU A 170 20.48 6.58 4.10
CA GLU A 170 20.33 6.69 2.63
C GLU A 170 19.23 7.71 2.27
N MET A 171 18.06 7.63 2.91
CA MET A 171 16.91 8.46 2.59
C MET A 171 17.13 9.97 2.83
N ARG A 172 18.05 10.36 3.71
CA ARG A 172 18.40 11.78 3.92
C ARG A 172 18.93 12.49 2.67
N GLY A 173 19.41 11.75 1.69
CA GLY A 173 19.89 12.30 0.44
C GLY A 173 18.80 12.64 -0.57
N LEU A 174 17.55 12.31 -0.31
CA LEU A 174 16.42 12.56 -1.20
C LEU A 174 15.75 13.90 -0.90
N GLU A 175 15.17 14.54 -1.92
CA GLU A 175 14.45 15.81 -1.82
C GLU A 175 13.06 15.66 -1.20
N GLY A 176 12.47 14.46 -1.27
CA GLY A 176 11.14 14.21 -0.73
C GLY A 176 10.94 12.77 -0.29
N ILE A 177 10.10 12.59 0.72
CA ILE A 177 9.59 11.30 1.14
C ILE A 177 8.07 11.44 1.30
N VAL A 178 7.32 10.66 0.54
CA VAL A 178 5.88 10.56 0.63
C VAL A 178 5.50 9.30 1.38
N VAL A 179 4.68 9.45 2.41
CA VAL A 179 4.08 8.38 3.21
C VAL A 179 2.56 8.41 3.08
N LEU A 180 1.88 7.35 3.50
CA LEU A 180 0.45 7.18 3.29
C LEU A 180 -0.42 7.50 4.51
N SER A 181 0.18 7.93 5.62
CA SER A 181 -0.56 8.31 6.83
C SER A 181 0.20 9.35 7.66
N LYS A 182 -0.53 10.16 8.41
CA LYS A 182 0.04 11.09 9.41
C LYS A 182 0.72 10.35 10.55
N SER A 183 0.27 9.14 10.84
CA SER A 183 0.93 8.26 11.79
C SER A 183 2.33 7.89 11.31
N ASP A 184 2.49 7.48 10.05
CA ASP A 184 3.79 7.16 9.48
C ASP A 184 4.69 8.40 9.39
N GLU A 185 4.15 9.56 9.00
CA GLU A 185 4.87 10.85 8.97
C GLU A 185 5.52 11.14 10.33
N ARG A 186 4.77 10.97 11.43
CA ARG A 186 5.30 11.10 12.79
C ARG A 186 6.36 10.06 13.10
N LEU A 187 6.12 8.79 12.79
CA LEU A 187 7.06 7.70 13.05
C LEU A 187 8.36 7.84 12.24
N PHE A 188 8.30 8.33 11.01
CA PHE A 188 9.48 8.62 10.20
C PHE A 188 10.30 9.76 10.82
N ARG A 189 9.67 10.85 11.24
CA ARG A 189 10.35 11.95 11.93
C ARG A 189 10.95 11.50 13.27
N ASP A 190 10.14 10.91 14.14
CA ASP A 190 10.52 10.64 15.53
C ASP A 190 11.54 9.49 15.64
N ASN A 191 11.46 8.49 14.79
CA ASN A 191 12.31 7.30 14.87
C ASN A 191 13.46 7.28 13.86
N LEU A 192 13.38 8.02 12.74
CA LEU A 192 14.39 8.02 11.69
C LEU A 192 15.07 9.37 11.53
N GLY A 193 14.48 10.44 12.10
CA GLY A 193 14.90 11.82 11.85
C GLY A 193 14.76 12.18 10.37
N LEU A 194 13.67 11.74 9.74
CA LEU A 194 13.36 11.99 8.35
C LEU A 194 12.06 12.77 8.23
N GLU A 195 12.13 13.94 7.61
CA GLU A 195 10.92 14.68 7.24
C GLU A 195 10.24 13.99 6.05
N SER A 196 8.93 13.86 6.16
CA SER A 196 8.10 13.28 5.11
C SER A 196 6.78 14.04 4.99
N VAL A 197 6.06 13.83 3.91
CA VAL A 197 4.75 14.41 3.69
C VAL A 197 3.72 13.29 3.48
N THR A 198 2.58 13.42 4.11
CA THR A 198 1.48 12.49 3.90
C THR A 198 0.72 12.87 2.64
N ILE A 199 0.67 11.94 1.68
CA ILE A 199 -0.24 11.97 0.52
C ILE A 199 -0.97 10.64 0.50
N TYR A 200 -2.28 10.69 0.71
CA TYR A 200 -3.11 9.50 0.67
C TYR A 200 -3.22 8.92 -0.75
N ASN A 201 -3.42 7.62 -0.85
CA ASN A 201 -3.79 7.01 -2.12
C ASN A 201 -5.17 7.52 -2.57
N PRO A 202 -5.36 7.80 -3.85
CA PRO A 202 -6.67 8.18 -4.39
C PRO A 202 -7.64 7.00 -4.40
N LEU A 203 -8.92 7.30 -4.51
CA LEU A 203 -9.92 6.32 -4.93
C LEU A 203 -9.60 5.87 -6.36
N THR A 204 -9.40 4.57 -6.54
CA THR A 204 -8.88 4.00 -7.79
C THR A 204 -9.96 3.43 -8.70
N LEU A 205 -11.21 3.59 -8.35
CA LEU A 205 -12.37 3.14 -9.13
C LEU A 205 -13.49 4.19 -9.12
N THR A 206 -14.34 4.16 -10.13
CA THR A 206 -15.58 4.91 -10.16
C THR A 206 -16.69 4.03 -9.59
N PRO A 207 -17.30 4.37 -8.43
CA PRO A 207 -18.29 3.51 -7.79
C PRO A 207 -19.50 3.24 -8.68
N ARG A 208 -19.93 1.98 -8.71
CA ARG A 208 -21.15 1.53 -9.42
C ARG A 208 -22.04 0.81 -8.42
N GLY A 209 -23.27 1.30 -8.26
CA GLY A 209 -24.20 0.81 -7.26
C GLY A 209 -23.89 1.33 -5.85
N ARG A 210 -24.76 1.02 -4.93
CA ARG A 210 -24.72 1.50 -3.55
C ARG A 210 -25.07 0.36 -2.59
N ALA A 211 -24.42 0.35 -1.45
CA ALA A 211 -24.70 -0.55 -0.35
C ALA A 211 -26.13 -0.36 0.21
N SER A 212 -26.68 -1.43 0.81
CA SER A 212 -27.96 -1.40 1.51
C SER A 212 -27.90 -2.23 2.79
N VAL A 213 -28.57 -1.77 3.83
CA VAL A 213 -28.73 -2.54 5.08
C VAL A 213 -29.55 -3.82 4.88
N GLU A 214 -30.40 -3.84 3.86
CA GLU A 214 -31.28 -4.98 3.52
C GLU A 214 -30.53 -6.27 3.17
N TYR A 215 -29.29 -6.15 2.70
CA TYR A 215 -28.50 -7.34 2.34
C TYR A 215 -28.05 -8.16 3.53
N LYS A 216 -27.99 -7.57 4.74
CA LYS A 216 -27.53 -8.21 5.98
C LYS A 216 -26.22 -8.99 5.78
N LYS A 217 -25.26 -8.35 5.12
CA LYS A 217 -24.00 -8.96 4.70
C LYS A 217 -22.80 -8.13 5.13
N PHE A 218 -21.92 -8.78 5.88
CA PHE A 218 -20.54 -8.32 6.09
C PHE A 218 -19.69 -8.70 4.88
N LEU A 219 -18.84 -7.78 4.45
CA LEU A 219 -17.91 -7.96 3.34
C LEU A 219 -16.49 -7.73 3.81
N ALA A 220 -15.58 -8.63 3.47
CA ALA A 220 -14.14 -8.46 3.61
C ALA A 220 -13.44 -8.79 2.29
N ILE A 221 -12.45 -7.99 1.89
CA ILE A 221 -11.77 -8.15 0.60
C ILE A 221 -10.26 -8.07 0.81
N GLY A 222 -9.51 -9.00 0.21
CA GLY A 222 -8.06 -8.93 0.23
C GLY A 222 -7.38 -10.21 -0.21
N ARG A 223 -6.07 -10.14 -0.41
CA ARG A 223 -5.25 -11.31 -0.70
C ARG A 223 -5.22 -12.24 0.52
N PHE A 224 -5.32 -13.53 0.30
CA PHE A 224 -5.22 -14.56 1.35
C PHE A 224 -3.74 -14.84 1.66
N SER A 225 -3.09 -13.87 2.26
CA SER A 225 -1.67 -13.93 2.63
C SER A 225 -1.49 -14.19 4.12
N PRO A 226 -0.46 -14.95 4.52
CA PRO A 226 -0.27 -15.37 5.90
C PRO A 226 -0.36 -14.22 6.89
N LYS A 227 -1.27 -14.34 7.84
CA LYS A 227 -1.51 -13.44 8.98
C LYS A 227 -1.84 -11.98 8.64
N HIS A 228 -1.76 -11.53 7.36
CA HIS A 228 -1.88 -10.11 7.04
C HIS A 228 -3.32 -9.61 7.22
N LYS A 229 -4.27 -10.17 6.46
CA LYS A 229 -5.65 -9.67 6.40
C LYS A 229 -6.52 -10.07 7.57
N GLY A 230 -6.09 -11.04 8.39
CA GLY A 230 -6.81 -11.45 9.61
C GLY A 230 -8.14 -12.13 9.35
N PHE A 231 -8.34 -12.74 8.17
CA PHE A 231 -9.59 -13.44 7.87
C PHE A 231 -9.79 -14.68 8.72
N ASP A 232 -8.71 -15.29 9.21
CA ASP A 232 -8.73 -16.32 10.23
C ASP A 232 -9.39 -15.86 11.55
N LEU A 233 -9.09 -14.63 11.97
CA LEU A 233 -9.72 -14.02 13.15
C LEU A 233 -11.17 -13.62 12.87
N LEU A 234 -11.43 -13.08 11.66
CA LEU A 234 -12.78 -12.68 11.26
C LEU A 234 -13.76 -13.86 11.22
N ILE A 235 -13.34 -15.01 10.67
CA ILE A 235 -14.17 -16.21 10.66
C ILE A 235 -14.51 -16.65 12.08
N LYS A 236 -13.53 -16.65 13.00
CA LYS A 236 -13.76 -17.00 14.41
C LYS A 236 -14.66 -15.99 15.15
N ALA A 237 -14.50 -14.71 14.87
CA ALA A 237 -15.35 -13.66 15.43
C ALA A 237 -16.79 -13.76 14.90
N PHE A 238 -16.94 -14.06 13.59
CA PHE A 238 -18.24 -14.29 12.98
C PHE A 238 -18.91 -15.57 13.52
N ALA A 239 -18.15 -16.61 13.85
CA ALA A 239 -18.68 -17.80 14.52
C ALA A 239 -19.33 -17.47 15.87
N LYS A 240 -18.69 -16.62 16.69
CA LYS A 240 -19.27 -16.13 17.95
C LYS A 240 -20.51 -15.25 17.71
N PHE A 241 -20.41 -14.33 16.76
CA PHE A 241 -21.51 -13.45 16.37
C PHE A 241 -22.74 -14.26 15.92
N SER A 242 -22.56 -15.31 15.15
CA SER A 242 -23.62 -16.12 14.56
C SER A 242 -24.42 -16.94 15.59
N GLN A 243 -23.93 -17.10 16.82
CA GLN A 243 -24.67 -17.79 17.91
C GLN A 243 -25.91 -17.02 18.32
N THR A 244 -25.93 -15.71 18.17
CA THR A 244 -27.05 -14.83 18.54
C THR A 244 -27.72 -14.14 17.35
N ASN A 245 -27.15 -14.26 16.14
CA ASN A 245 -27.63 -13.61 14.93
C ASN A 245 -27.72 -14.63 13.78
N ASN A 246 -28.92 -14.91 13.31
CA ASN A 246 -29.16 -15.98 12.36
C ASN A 246 -29.33 -15.54 10.91
N ASP A 247 -29.43 -14.25 10.61
CA ASP A 247 -29.80 -13.71 9.31
C ASP A 247 -28.68 -12.93 8.60
N TRP A 248 -27.57 -12.65 9.28
CA TRP A 248 -26.40 -12.02 8.67
C TRP A 248 -25.47 -13.04 8.05
N MET A 249 -24.88 -12.69 6.91
CA MET A 249 -23.90 -13.48 6.15
C MET A 249 -22.53 -12.81 6.23
N LEU A 250 -21.47 -13.57 6.00
CA LEU A 250 -20.12 -13.06 5.78
C LEU A 250 -19.65 -13.45 4.39
N GLU A 251 -19.20 -12.48 3.60
CA GLU A 251 -18.59 -12.71 2.30
C GLU A 251 -17.12 -12.27 2.35
N ILE A 252 -16.21 -13.20 2.03
CA ILE A 252 -14.77 -12.96 1.94
C ILE A 252 -14.35 -13.11 0.48
N VAL A 253 -13.83 -12.04 -0.11
CA VAL A 253 -13.45 -12.01 -1.54
C VAL A 253 -11.93 -11.91 -1.67
N GLY A 254 -11.35 -12.85 -2.39
CA GLY A 254 -9.92 -12.87 -2.63
C GLY A 254 -9.39 -14.23 -3.03
N GLU A 255 -8.07 -14.34 -3.04
CA GLU A 255 -7.36 -15.59 -3.33
C GLU A 255 -5.98 -15.57 -2.66
N GLY A 256 -5.37 -16.73 -2.50
CA GLY A 256 -4.01 -16.90 -1.98
C GLY A 256 -3.82 -18.14 -1.13
N ASP A 257 -2.66 -18.25 -0.51
CA ASP A 257 -2.17 -19.48 0.12
C ASP A 257 -2.98 -19.93 1.34
N GLU A 258 -3.69 -19.02 2.01
CA GLU A 258 -4.47 -19.34 3.23
C GLU A 258 -5.91 -19.80 2.96
N GLU A 259 -6.34 -19.93 1.72
CA GLU A 259 -7.74 -20.30 1.42
C GLU A 259 -8.16 -21.61 2.07
N ASN A 260 -7.29 -22.62 2.06
CA ASN A 260 -7.60 -23.92 2.69
C ASN A 260 -7.77 -23.80 4.21
N ILE A 261 -7.00 -22.91 4.86
CA ILE A 261 -7.12 -22.64 6.30
C ILE A 261 -8.49 -22.01 6.59
N TYR A 262 -8.93 -21.07 5.75
CA TYR A 262 -10.23 -20.42 5.93
C TYR A 262 -11.39 -21.40 5.72
N ARG A 263 -11.31 -22.24 4.69
CA ARG A 263 -12.32 -23.30 4.46
C ARG A 263 -12.38 -24.30 5.61
N GLN A 264 -11.25 -24.69 6.18
CA GLN A 264 -11.18 -25.54 7.37
C GLN A 264 -11.84 -24.86 8.57
N LEU A 265 -11.54 -23.60 8.87
CA LEU A 265 -12.17 -22.84 9.95
C LEU A 265 -13.69 -22.71 9.78
N ILE A 266 -14.16 -22.50 8.53
CA ILE A 266 -15.60 -22.45 8.22
C ILE A 266 -16.27 -23.80 8.57
N ALA A 267 -15.65 -24.91 8.20
CA ALA A 267 -16.17 -26.26 8.52
C ALA A 267 -16.12 -26.55 10.02
N GLU A 268 -15.02 -26.25 10.70
CA GLU A 268 -14.86 -26.42 12.16
C GLU A 268 -15.92 -25.67 12.98
N HIS A 269 -16.40 -24.54 12.46
CA HIS A 269 -17.43 -23.73 13.12
C HIS A 269 -18.84 -23.91 12.54
N HIS A 270 -19.06 -24.88 11.62
CA HIS A 270 -20.35 -25.16 10.97
C HIS A 270 -20.95 -23.92 10.27
N LEU A 271 -20.12 -23.15 9.56
CA LEU A 271 -20.50 -21.88 8.95
C LEU A 271 -20.68 -21.95 7.41
N GLU A 272 -20.74 -23.13 6.80
CA GLU A 272 -20.78 -23.34 5.35
C GLU A 272 -21.97 -22.63 4.68
N GLN A 273 -23.07 -22.49 5.40
CA GLN A 273 -24.26 -21.77 4.93
C GLN A 273 -24.24 -20.26 5.23
N ARG A 274 -23.29 -19.79 6.01
CA ARG A 274 -23.25 -18.42 6.53
C ARG A 274 -22.03 -17.64 6.09
N VAL A 275 -20.94 -18.32 5.71
CA VAL A 275 -19.69 -17.70 5.22
C VAL A 275 -19.40 -18.15 3.80
N LYS A 276 -19.29 -17.20 2.90
CA LYS A 276 -18.96 -17.45 1.50
C LYS A 276 -17.57 -16.93 1.16
N ILE A 277 -16.71 -17.80 0.66
CA ILE A 277 -15.45 -17.40 0.02
C ILE A 277 -15.70 -17.23 -1.48
N CYS A 278 -15.41 -16.06 -2.00
CA CYS A 278 -15.50 -15.74 -3.42
C CYS A 278 -14.09 -15.53 -3.99
N PRO A 279 -13.80 -16.03 -5.20
CA PRO A 279 -12.50 -15.82 -5.82
C PRO A 279 -12.28 -14.34 -6.17
N PHE A 280 -11.03 -13.99 -6.42
CA PHE A 280 -10.68 -12.67 -6.96
C PHE A 280 -11.50 -12.37 -8.24
N THR A 281 -11.89 -11.13 -8.41
CA THR A 281 -12.68 -10.67 -9.56
C THR A 281 -12.27 -9.25 -9.96
N ASN A 282 -12.30 -8.98 -11.28
CA ASN A 282 -12.14 -7.63 -11.81
C ASN A 282 -13.40 -6.77 -11.58
N ASP A 283 -14.57 -7.39 -11.37
CA ASP A 283 -15.82 -6.71 -11.03
C ASP A 283 -16.05 -6.70 -9.51
N ILE A 284 -15.08 -6.14 -8.78
CA ILE A 284 -15.13 -6.05 -7.32
C ILE A 284 -16.29 -5.17 -6.82
N GLN A 285 -16.77 -4.26 -7.65
CA GLN A 285 -17.77 -3.28 -7.27
C GLN A 285 -19.12 -3.91 -6.95
N ARG A 286 -19.47 -5.05 -7.60
CA ARG A 286 -20.69 -5.79 -7.29
C ARG A 286 -20.73 -6.30 -5.84
N HIS A 287 -19.56 -6.63 -5.27
CA HIS A 287 -19.46 -7.09 -3.89
C HIS A 287 -19.68 -5.93 -2.91
N TYR A 288 -19.08 -4.76 -3.20
CA TYR A 288 -19.34 -3.56 -2.39
C TYR A 288 -20.83 -3.15 -2.44
N ALA A 289 -21.42 -3.08 -3.64
CA ALA A 289 -22.81 -2.70 -3.82
C ALA A 289 -23.81 -3.73 -3.26
N GLY A 290 -23.41 -4.99 -3.15
CA GLY A 290 -24.23 -6.09 -2.62
C GLY A 290 -23.98 -6.41 -1.14
N ALA A 291 -23.41 -5.48 -0.37
CA ALA A 291 -23.11 -5.66 1.04
C ALA A 291 -23.75 -4.58 1.92
N SER A 292 -23.77 -4.80 3.23
CA SER A 292 -24.32 -3.86 4.23
C SER A 292 -23.23 -3.20 5.06
N VAL A 293 -22.14 -3.90 5.32
CA VAL A 293 -21.03 -3.45 6.18
C VAL A 293 -19.72 -3.98 5.63
N TYR A 294 -18.71 -3.15 5.58
CA TYR A 294 -17.35 -3.59 5.26
C TYR A 294 -16.56 -3.89 6.54
N VAL A 295 -15.82 -5.00 6.57
CA VAL A 295 -14.98 -5.38 7.70
C VAL A 295 -13.50 -5.37 7.31
N LEU A 296 -12.71 -4.54 7.96
CA LEU A 296 -11.25 -4.53 7.86
C LEU A 296 -10.65 -5.25 9.07
N SER A 297 -10.32 -6.52 8.92
CA SER A 297 -9.73 -7.36 9.98
C SER A 297 -8.20 -7.41 9.96
N SER A 298 -7.55 -6.61 9.12
CA SER A 298 -6.10 -6.63 8.90
C SER A 298 -5.31 -6.39 10.18
N ARG A 299 -4.16 -7.06 10.30
CA ARG A 299 -3.20 -6.86 11.39
C ARG A 299 -2.26 -5.69 11.15
N TRP A 300 -2.02 -5.33 9.91
CA TRP A 300 -1.27 -4.13 9.48
C TRP A 300 -1.71 -3.67 8.10
N GLU A 301 -1.59 -2.38 7.83
CA GLU A 301 -1.84 -1.75 6.53
C GLU A 301 -0.92 -0.54 6.34
N GLY A 302 -0.62 -0.21 5.09
CA GLY A 302 -0.11 1.11 4.72
C GLY A 302 -1.27 2.11 4.64
N GLN A 303 -2.02 2.05 3.55
CA GLN A 303 -3.36 2.63 3.43
C GLN A 303 -4.24 1.63 2.69
N PRO A 304 -5.25 1.06 3.34
CA PRO A 304 -6.10 0.05 2.72
C PRO A 304 -7.05 0.68 1.69
N LEU A 305 -6.78 0.46 0.39
CA LEU A 305 -7.63 0.96 -0.70
C LEU A 305 -9.07 0.47 -0.56
N VAL A 306 -9.24 -0.78 -0.15
CA VAL A 306 -10.54 -1.41 0.09
C VAL A 306 -11.40 -0.64 1.10
N LEU A 307 -10.78 0.09 2.04
CA LEU A 307 -11.50 0.94 2.98
C LEU A 307 -12.07 2.18 2.29
N VAL A 308 -11.28 2.83 1.43
CA VAL A 308 -11.74 3.99 0.66
C VAL A 308 -12.79 3.58 -0.37
N GLU A 309 -12.59 2.44 -1.02
CA GLU A 309 -13.52 1.87 -2.00
C GLU A 309 -14.87 1.48 -1.37
N SER A 310 -14.84 0.86 -0.19
CA SER A 310 -16.08 0.53 0.52
C SER A 310 -16.84 1.78 0.97
N MET A 311 -16.15 2.79 1.50
CA MET A 311 -16.77 4.07 1.81
C MET A 311 -17.39 4.75 0.58
N ALA A 312 -16.76 4.63 -0.58
CA ALA A 312 -17.27 5.20 -1.84
C ALA A 312 -18.55 4.50 -2.35
N HIS A 313 -18.85 3.29 -1.86
CA HIS A 313 -20.12 2.60 -2.09
C HIS A 313 -21.14 2.82 -0.94
N GLY A 314 -20.80 3.64 0.05
CA GLY A 314 -21.66 3.93 1.20
C GLY A 314 -21.71 2.83 2.24
N LEU A 315 -20.68 1.98 2.35
CA LEU A 315 -20.62 0.96 3.39
C LEU A 315 -20.13 1.56 4.71
N PRO A 316 -20.90 1.46 5.80
CA PRO A 316 -20.36 1.60 7.14
C PRO A 316 -19.24 0.58 7.41
N ILE A 317 -18.30 0.95 8.27
CA ILE A 317 -17.05 0.21 8.46
C ILE A 317 -16.98 -0.40 9.86
N VAL A 318 -16.58 -1.67 9.94
CA VAL A 318 -16.04 -2.30 11.16
C VAL A 318 -14.55 -2.52 10.92
N SER A 319 -13.69 -1.91 11.72
CA SER A 319 -12.23 -1.92 11.46
C SER A 319 -11.43 -2.29 12.68
N SER A 320 -10.35 -3.06 12.48
CA SER A 320 -9.27 -3.12 13.47
C SER A 320 -8.74 -1.71 13.74
N ASP A 321 -8.30 -1.45 14.98
CA ASP A 321 -7.88 -0.13 15.46
C ASP A 321 -6.48 0.27 15.01
N LEU A 322 -6.13 -0.06 13.76
CA LEU A 322 -4.87 0.33 13.13
C LEU A 322 -4.75 1.86 13.09
N PRO A 323 -3.54 2.41 13.28
CA PRO A 323 -3.34 3.87 13.25
C PRO A 323 -3.90 4.53 11.98
N VAL A 324 -3.65 3.95 10.81
CA VAL A 324 -4.17 4.46 9.53
C VAL A 324 -5.70 4.36 9.43
N ALA A 325 -6.30 3.30 9.95
CA ALA A 325 -7.77 3.15 9.94
C ALA A 325 -8.44 4.18 10.87
N LYS A 326 -7.87 4.39 12.07
CA LYS A 326 -8.30 5.47 12.96
C LYS A 326 -8.20 6.83 12.28
N GLU A 327 -7.09 7.14 11.65
CA GLU A 327 -6.88 8.40 10.93
C GLU A 327 -7.91 8.64 9.83
N LEU A 328 -8.33 7.57 9.13
CA LEU A 328 -9.32 7.66 8.06
C LEU A 328 -10.78 7.73 8.53
N LEU A 329 -11.09 7.22 9.71
CA LEU A 329 -12.47 7.02 10.18
C LEU A 329 -12.83 7.79 11.46
N GLU A 330 -11.85 8.07 12.34
CA GLU A 330 -12.10 8.70 13.64
C GLU A 330 -12.67 10.11 13.47
N GLY A 331 -13.71 10.41 14.26
CA GLY A 331 -14.46 11.68 14.16
C GLY A 331 -15.35 11.83 12.93
N ARG A 332 -15.38 10.84 12.02
CA ARG A 332 -16.22 10.88 10.81
C ARG A 332 -17.55 10.15 10.95
N HIS A 333 -17.70 9.39 12.02
CA HIS A 333 -18.93 8.66 12.37
C HIS A 333 -19.47 7.75 11.25
N CYS A 334 -18.57 7.13 10.47
CA CYS A 334 -18.92 6.20 9.40
C CYS A 334 -18.51 4.76 9.70
N GLY A 335 -18.10 4.46 10.94
CA GLY A 335 -17.69 3.12 11.34
C GLY A 335 -17.41 2.99 12.83
N THR A 336 -17.08 1.77 13.23
CA THR A 336 -16.68 1.40 14.60
C THR A 336 -15.36 0.64 14.58
N PHE A 337 -14.66 0.65 15.72
CA PHE A 337 -13.38 -0.06 15.86
C PHE A 337 -13.51 -1.24 16.81
N PHE A 338 -12.61 -2.20 16.62
CA PHE A 338 -12.26 -3.25 17.57
C PHE A 338 -10.75 -3.33 17.72
N LYS A 339 -10.30 -3.86 18.84
CA LYS A 339 -8.88 -4.04 19.13
C LYS A 339 -8.25 -5.06 18.19
N CYS A 340 -7.19 -4.66 17.50
CA CYS A 340 -6.49 -5.51 16.53
C CYS A 340 -6.08 -6.86 17.16
N GLY A 341 -6.47 -7.96 16.52
CA GLY A 341 -6.20 -9.32 16.99
C GLY A 341 -7.18 -9.87 18.02
N ASP A 342 -8.10 -9.08 18.53
CA ASP A 342 -9.07 -9.48 19.55
C ASP A 342 -10.36 -9.97 18.89
N ILE A 343 -10.59 -11.30 18.99
CA ILE A 343 -11.76 -11.98 18.39
C ILE A 343 -13.06 -11.58 19.10
N ASP A 344 -13.03 -11.41 20.42
CA ASP A 344 -14.21 -11.09 21.20
C ASP A 344 -14.67 -9.67 20.95
N ASP A 345 -13.76 -8.72 20.94
CA ASP A 345 -14.09 -7.32 20.64
C ASP A 345 -14.54 -7.17 19.17
N MET A 346 -13.94 -7.92 18.24
CA MET A 346 -14.41 -7.97 16.84
C MET A 346 -15.85 -8.50 16.77
N SER A 347 -16.18 -9.60 17.47
CA SER A 347 -17.53 -10.14 17.49
C SER A 347 -18.54 -9.13 18.04
N LEU A 348 -18.20 -8.43 19.13
CA LEU A 348 -19.02 -7.35 19.68
C LEU A 348 -19.19 -6.17 18.71
N ALA A 349 -18.15 -5.84 17.96
CA ALA A 349 -18.25 -4.78 16.94
C ALA A 349 -19.17 -5.18 15.78
N LEU A 350 -19.14 -6.46 15.34
CA LEU A 350 -20.10 -6.99 14.37
C LEU A 350 -21.52 -6.90 14.91
N GLN A 351 -21.73 -7.25 16.19
CA GLN A 351 -23.06 -7.19 16.83
C GLN A 351 -23.57 -5.75 16.90
N ARG A 352 -22.76 -4.80 17.37
CA ARG A 352 -23.13 -3.37 17.40
C ARG A 352 -23.56 -2.88 16.03
N MET A 353 -22.81 -3.24 14.98
CA MET A 353 -23.07 -2.77 13.62
C MET A 353 -24.32 -3.44 13.00
N SER A 354 -24.58 -4.71 13.29
CA SER A 354 -25.75 -5.45 12.77
C SER A 354 -27.08 -4.95 13.36
N SER A 355 -27.06 -4.36 14.56
CA SER A 355 -28.22 -3.85 15.28
C SER A 355 -28.36 -2.33 15.26
N THR A 356 -27.45 -1.62 14.57
CA THR A 356 -27.48 -0.14 14.55
C THR A 356 -28.69 0.41 13.80
N THR A 357 -29.34 1.41 14.37
CA THR A 357 -30.39 2.18 13.73
C THR A 357 -29.81 3.37 12.90
N GLU A 358 -28.50 3.63 13.02
CA GLU A 358 -27.82 4.76 12.41
C GLU A 358 -27.17 4.41 11.04
N TRP A 359 -27.49 3.23 10.49
CA TRP A 359 -26.85 2.73 9.29
C TRP A 359 -26.89 3.74 8.12
N ALA A 360 -28.06 4.36 7.90
CA ALA A 360 -28.25 5.32 6.81
C ALA A 360 -27.36 6.56 6.97
N ASP A 361 -27.28 7.11 8.19
CA ASP A 361 -26.42 8.25 8.52
C ASP A 361 -24.93 7.88 8.38
N MET A 362 -24.52 6.71 8.86
CA MET A 362 -23.15 6.21 8.70
C MET A 362 -22.79 6.01 7.22
N SER A 363 -23.74 5.54 6.40
CA SER A 363 -23.56 5.36 4.95
C SER A 363 -23.31 6.71 4.25
N GLU A 364 -24.12 7.74 4.55
CA GLU A 364 -23.90 9.09 3.98
C GLU A 364 -22.56 9.68 4.42
N LYS A 365 -22.17 9.50 5.67
CA LYS A 365 -20.89 9.94 6.19
C LYS A 365 -19.72 9.19 5.53
N ALA A 366 -19.87 7.90 5.22
CA ALA A 366 -18.89 7.12 4.46
C ALA A 366 -18.70 7.71 3.05
N LEU A 367 -19.78 7.98 2.33
CA LEU A 367 -19.74 8.62 1.01
C LEU A 367 -19.04 9.98 1.06
N LYS A 368 -19.41 10.82 2.02
CA LYS A 368 -18.78 12.13 2.22
C LYS A 368 -17.28 11.98 2.52
N THR A 369 -16.90 11.01 3.34
CA THR A 369 -15.50 10.74 3.69
C THR A 369 -14.71 10.29 2.46
N SER A 370 -15.27 9.42 1.63
CA SER A 370 -14.60 8.92 0.42
C SER A 370 -14.28 10.05 -0.57
N SER A 371 -15.06 11.13 -0.59
CA SER A 371 -14.84 12.27 -1.49
C SER A 371 -13.52 12.99 -1.26
N LEU A 372 -12.92 12.86 -0.09
CA LEU A 372 -11.59 13.42 0.23
C LEU A 372 -10.48 12.74 -0.56
N PHE A 373 -10.71 11.51 -1.02
CA PHE A 373 -9.76 10.69 -1.76
C PHE A 373 -9.97 10.73 -3.28
N LYS A 374 -10.75 11.68 -3.79
CA LYS A 374 -10.87 11.91 -5.23
C LYS A 374 -9.50 12.22 -5.82
N VAL A 375 -9.28 11.76 -7.05
CA VAL A 375 -8.00 11.92 -7.76
C VAL A 375 -7.57 13.38 -7.79
N GLU A 376 -8.49 14.30 -8.07
CA GLU A 376 -8.21 15.74 -8.19
C GLU A 376 -7.64 16.32 -6.88
N ASN A 377 -8.18 15.90 -5.73
CA ASN A 377 -7.71 16.38 -4.41
C ASN A 377 -6.30 15.83 -4.09
N ILE A 378 -6.03 14.60 -4.46
CA ILE A 378 -4.74 13.95 -4.25
C ILE A 378 -3.69 14.53 -5.21
N MET A 379 -4.06 14.79 -6.45
CA MET A 379 -3.16 15.38 -7.46
C MET A 379 -2.65 16.77 -7.08
N GLN A 380 -3.48 17.62 -6.46
CA GLN A 380 -3.04 18.91 -5.94
C GLN A 380 -1.87 18.82 -4.95
N GLN A 381 -1.82 17.73 -4.16
CA GLN A 381 -0.73 17.48 -3.21
C GLN A 381 0.51 16.94 -3.94
N TRP A 382 0.32 16.04 -4.91
CA TRP A 382 1.42 15.50 -5.73
C TRP A 382 2.14 16.57 -6.52
N VAL A 383 1.42 17.48 -7.18
CA VAL A 383 2.03 18.59 -7.95
C VAL A 383 2.97 19.42 -7.06
N LYS A 384 2.57 19.72 -5.83
CA LYS A 384 3.41 20.46 -4.87
C LYS A 384 4.71 19.72 -4.53
N VAL A 385 4.66 18.39 -4.40
CA VAL A 385 5.84 17.57 -4.10
C VAL A 385 6.75 17.46 -5.30
N LEU A 386 6.19 17.26 -6.49
CA LEU A 386 6.95 17.11 -7.73
C LEU A 386 7.64 18.41 -8.17
N GLN A 387 7.09 19.58 -7.81
CA GLN A 387 7.64 20.89 -8.10
C GLN A 387 8.68 21.40 -7.07
N ARG A 388 8.86 20.70 -5.94
CA ARG A 388 9.88 21.07 -4.96
C ARG A 388 11.28 21.00 -5.59
N CYS A 389 11.88 22.13 -5.88
CA CYS A 389 13.33 22.24 -6.00
C CYS A 389 13.92 22.06 -4.59
N SER A 390 15.07 21.41 -4.46
CA SER A 390 15.70 21.17 -3.17
C SER A 390 15.72 22.46 -2.34
N VAL A 391 15.19 22.40 -1.12
CA VAL A 391 15.22 23.51 -0.14
C VAL A 391 16.66 23.94 0.19
N ALA A 392 17.66 23.14 -0.16
CA ALA A 392 19.09 23.46 0.02
C ALA A 392 19.64 24.52 -0.93
N ALA A 393 18.85 25.05 -1.88
CA ALA A 393 19.32 26.10 -2.81
C ALA A 393 18.81 27.52 -2.43
N LEU A 394 18.14 27.67 -1.27
CA LEU A 394 17.57 28.95 -0.80
C LEU A 394 18.02 29.33 0.61
N GLN A 395 19.13 28.78 1.10
CA GLN A 395 19.82 29.28 2.31
C GLN A 395 21.24 29.72 2.00
#